data_ae06502e83e0e43afb93cd8926d65375
#
_entry.id   ae06502e83e0e43afb93cd8926d65375
#
_cell.length_a   1.000
_cell.length_b   1.000
_cell.length_c   1.000
_cell.angle_alpha   90.00
_cell.angle_beta   90.00
_cell.angle_gamma   90.00
#
_symmetry.space_group_name_H-M   'P 1'
#
loop_
_entity.id
_entity.type
_entity.pdbx_description
1 polymer ?
#
loop_
_entity_poly.entity_id
_entity_poly.type
_entity_poly.pdbx_seq_one_letter_code
_entity_poly.pdbx_strand_id
1 'polypeptide(L)'
;TAMKIALFDRTGALLAVSTQEYDLLTPAPNYVEEKPEVYWDAFCTGLKDIKSRYTIAKDAQISLAMSAQGETIFFLDKDGRPLRNAIVWMDNRAVREAEMLKEAFGNAKCYQKTGQVSFEACWPASKILWVREHEPEVFQNTDKFLLIEGYFIYRLTGKYATEPSLVCSSTYWDIIERSYWQEMLDFLGIKESQLAPVRESGEIVGKILPEVAAELGLGTDLTVCTGALDQAAGAIGAGNIRECMFSETVGAALAVCVPVNKPVFDPACKMPLFCFPVNGMYMIHTFTNGGMTLRWFRDKFCEVEML
;
A
#
# COMPACT_ATOMS: atom_id res chain seq x y z
N THR A 1 8.54 12.23 0.73
CA THR A 1 8.27 10.79 0.90
C THR A 1 9.28 10.23 1.88
N ALA A 2 8.89 9.27 2.71
CA ALA A 2 9.80 8.70 3.70
C ALA A 2 9.42 7.27 4.08
N MET A 3 10.43 6.45 4.37
CA MET A 3 10.33 5.19 5.07
C MET A 3 10.52 5.43 6.57
N LYS A 4 9.59 4.98 7.39
CA LYS A 4 9.71 5.03 8.85
C LYS A 4 9.84 3.62 9.40
N ILE A 5 10.86 3.37 10.20
CA ILE A 5 11.03 2.13 10.94
C ILE A 5 10.86 2.46 12.42
N ALA A 6 9.98 1.74 13.10
CA ALA A 6 9.72 1.92 14.51
C ALA A 6 9.86 0.60 15.26
N LEU A 7 10.52 0.63 16.41
CA LEU A 7 10.67 -0.48 17.32
C LEU A 7 9.78 -0.25 18.54
N PHE A 8 8.90 -1.20 18.82
CA PHE A 8 8.02 -1.19 19.98
C PHE A 8 8.35 -2.37 20.89
N ASP A 9 8.09 -2.22 22.16
CA ASP A 9 8.08 -3.35 23.08
C ASP A 9 6.72 -4.08 23.07
N ARG A 10 6.60 -5.14 23.85
CA ARG A 10 5.39 -5.97 23.93
C ARG A 10 4.19 -5.23 24.54
N THR A 11 4.39 -4.10 25.17
CA THR A 11 3.30 -3.25 25.73
C THR A 11 2.82 -2.21 24.71
N GLY A 12 3.50 -2.09 23.57
CA GLY A 12 3.24 -1.06 22.56
C GLY A 12 3.99 0.24 22.81
N ALA A 13 4.91 0.29 23.79
CA ALA A 13 5.73 1.48 24.02
C ALA A 13 6.78 1.62 22.90
N LEU A 14 6.90 2.82 22.35
CA LEU A 14 7.88 3.16 21.34
C LEU A 14 9.30 3.21 21.94
N LEU A 15 10.18 2.33 21.49
CA LEU A 15 11.56 2.24 21.95
C LEU A 15 12.51 3.06 21.07
N ALA A 16 12.30 3.01 19.75
CA ALA A 16 13.11 3.75 18.79
C ALA A 16 12.32 3.97 17.48
N VAL A 17 12.62 5.06 16.80
CA VAL A 17 12.10 5.35 15.47
C VAL A 17 13.21 5.93 14.60
N SER A 18 13.21 5.57 13.33
CA SER A 18 14.07 6.12 12.29
C SER A 18 13.23 6.55 11.11
N THR A 19 13.56 7.70 10.52
CA THR A 19 12.90 8.21 9.32
C THR A 19 13.96 8.41 8.24
N GLN A 20 13.75 7.80 7.09
CA GLN A 20 14.62 7.90 5.93
C GLN A 20 13.83 8.55 4.80
N GLU A 21 14.17 9.78 4.48
CA GLU A 21 13.56 10.52 3.39
C GLU A 21 14.20 10.11 2.06
N TYR A 22 13.41 10.12 0.99
CA TYR A 22 13.85 9.90 -0.38
C TYR A 22 12.98 10.70 -1.35
N ASP A 23 13.58 11.08 -2.46
CA ASP A 23 12.89 11.78 -3.54
C ASP A 23 12.23 10.76 -4.48
N LEU A 24 11.15 11.18 -5.14
CA LEU A 24 10.50 10.39 -6.17
C LEU A 24 10.95 10.85 -7.56
N LEU A 25 11.03 9.92 -8.48
CA LEU A 25 11.34 10.19 -9.87
C LEU A 25 10.08 10.68 -10.61
N THR A 26 10.20 11.79 -11.31
CA THR A 26 9.12 12.35 -12.14
C THR A 26 9.60 12.48 -13.60
N PRO A 27 9.76 11.34 -14.31
CA PRO A 27 10.39 11.34 -15.64
C PRO A 27 9.58 12.06 -16.71
N ALA A 28 8.28 12.24 -16.52
CA ALA A 28 7.38 13.00 -17.39
C ALA A 28 6.21 13.57 -16.61
N PRO A 29 5.43 14.51 -17.16
CA PRO A 29 4.19 14.98 -16.56
C PRO A 29 3.25 13.79 -16.22
N ASN A 30 2.69 13.79 -15.02
CA ASN A 30 1.82 12.74 -14.48
C ASN A 30 2.53 11.39 -14.18
N TYR A 31 3.82 11.25 -14.44
CA TYR A 31 4.59 10.04 -14.14
C TYR A 31 5.29 10.19 -12.80
N VAL A 32 5.09 9.24 -11.92
CA VAL A 32 5.76 9.18 -10.62
C VAL A 32 6.25 7.75 -10.40
N GLU A 33 7.54 7.59 -10.35
CA GLU A 33 8.21 6.31 -10.23
C GLU A 33 9.20 6.31 -9.06
N GLU A 34 9.60 5.11 -8.65
CA GLU A 34 10.77 4.96 -7.79
C GLU A 34 11.45 3.62 -8.04
N LYS A 35 12.77 3.61 -7.89
CA LYS A 35 13.55 2.38 -7.97
C LYS A 35 13.25 1.48 -6.78
N PRO A 36 12.99 0.20 -6.99
CA PRO A 36 12.77 -0.75 -5.89
C PRO A 36 13.89 -0.77 -4.85
N GLU A 37 15.14 -0.53 -5.27
CA GLU A 37 16.31 -0.48 -4.41
C GLU A 37 16.26 0.68 -3.42
N VAL A 38 15.71 1.83 -3.81
CA VAL A 38 15.58 3.01 -2.92
C VAL A 38 14.74 2.69 -1.69
N TYR A 39 13.64 1.95 -1.88
CA TYR A 39 12.81 1.50 -0.76
C TYR A 39 13.58 0.54 0.16
N TRP A 40 14.33 -0.40 -0.43
CA TRP A 40 15.11 -1.36 0.34
C TRP A 40 16.27 -0.71 1.09
N ASP A 41 17.00 0.19 0.45
CA ASP A 41 18.11 0.93 1.05
C ASP A 41 17.64 1.83 2.20
N ALA A 42 16.48 2.47 2.04
CA ALA A 42 15.84 3.25 3.10
C ALA A 42 15.47 2.37 4.32
N PHE A 43 14.95 1.16 4.07
CA PHE A 43 14.67 0.18 5.13
C PHE A 43 15.95 -0.25 5.84
N CYS A 44 16.98 -0.66 5.10
CA CYS A 44 18.27 -1.09 5.65
C CYS A 44 18.93 0.04 6.47
N THR A 45 18.93 1.25 5.94
CA THR A 45 19.52 2.43 6.60
C THR A 45 18.78 2.77 7.89
N GLY A 46 17.45 2.79 7.86
CA GLY A 46 16.65 3.06 9.05
C GLY A 46 16.79 1.98 10.13
N LEU A 47 16.93 0.72 9.73
CA LEU A 47 17.18 -0.35 10.67
C LEU A 47 18.59 -0.26 11.31
N LYS A 48 19.61 0.10 10.52
CA LYS A 48 20.96 0.36 11.04
C LYS A 48 20.95 1.51 12.05
N ASP A 49 20.21 2.58 11.76
CA ASP A 49 20.06 3.72 12.67
C ASP A 49 19.39 3.30 13.99
N ILE A 50 18.31 2.52 13.95
CA ILE A 50 17.68 1.97 15.17
C ILE A 50 18.67 1.13 15.97
N LYS A 51 19.40 0.21 15.33
CA LYS A 51 20.38 -0.66 15.98
C LYS A 51 21.57 0.11 16.57
N SER A 52 21.92 1.25 16.05
CA SER A 52 22.97 2.11 16.63
C SER A 52 22.56 2.76 17.95
N ARG A 53 21.25 2.95 18.15
CA ARG A 53 20.65 3.59 19.33
C ARG A 53 20.01 2.64 20.31
N TYR A 54 19.65 1.45 19.84
CA TYR A 54 18.97 0.44 20.65
C TYR A 54 19.54 -0.94 20.42
N THR A 55 19.99 -1.61 21.49
CA THR A 55 20.52 -2.97 21.43
C THR A 55 19.36 -3.97 21.40
N ILE A 56 19.18 -4.62 20.27
CA ILE A 56 18.24 -5.75 20.13
C ILE A 56 18.96 -7.02 20.58
N ALA A 57 18.44 -7.72 21.58
CA ALA A 57 19.02 -8.98 22.04
C ALA A 57 18.98 -10.03 20.91
N LYS A 58 20.00 -10.88 20.83
CA LYS A 58 20.12 -11.88 19.75
C LYS A 58 19.02 -12.94 19.78
N ASP A 59 18.47 -13.20 20.95
CA ASP A 59 17.38 -14.13 21.23
C ASP A 59 15.99 -13.44 21.32
N ALA A 60 15.93 -12.15 21.01
CA ALA A 60 14.67 -11.43 21.00
C ALA A 60 13.71 -12.01 19.94
N GLN A 61 12.49 -12.30 20.36
CA GLN A 61 11.40 -12.62 19.43
C GLN A 61 10.88 -11.33 18.81
N ILE A 62 11.09 -11.18 17.51
CA ILE A 62 10.72 -9.99 16.75
C ILE A 62 9.65 -10.36 15.74
N SER A 63 8.57 -9.57 15.70
CA SER A 63 7.60 -9.58 14.61
C SER A 63 7.72 -8.28 13.82
N LEU A 64 7.69 -8.39 12.51
CA LEU A 64 7.71 -7.26 11.58
C LEU A 64 6.43 -7.26 10.77
N ALA A 65 5.74 -6.14 10.72
CA ALA A 65 4.61 -5.88 9.86
C ALA A 65 4.75 -4.47 9.26
N MET A 66 4.04 -4.21 8.17
CA MET A 66 4.13 -2.94 7.46
C MET A 66 2.82 -2.18 7.52
N SER A 67 2.91 -0.89 7.82
CA SER A 67 1.88 0.09 7.47
C SER A 67 2.28 0.64 6.10
N ALA A 68 1.57 0.25 5.07
CA ALA A 68 1.99 0.45 3.69
C ALA A 68 1.09 1.44 2.94
N GLN A 69 1.71 2.27 2.11
CA GLN A 69 0.96 3.06 1.13
C GLN A 69 0.23 2.12 0.14
N GLY A 70 -0.96 2.48 -0.29
CA GLY A 70 -1.68 1.76 -1.34
C GLY A 70 -1.08 2.01 -2.73
N GLU A 71 -1.63 1.34 -3.74
CA GLU A 71 -1.55 1.59 -5.18
C GLU A 71 -0.15 1.61 -5.83
N THR A 72 0.94 1.57 -5.05
CA THR A 72 2.30 1.44 -5.60
C THR A 72 2.53 0.02 -6.05
N ILE A 73 2.84 -0.18 -7.34
CA ILE A 73 2.92 -1.50 -7.97
C ILE A 73 4.31 -1.80 -8.53
N PHE A 74 4.75 -3.03 -8.31
CA PHE A 74 6.02 -3.61 -8.76
C PHE A 74 5.76 -4.71 -9.79
N PHE A 75 6.66 -4.84 -10.74
CA PHE A 75 6.64 -5.82 -11.84
C PHE A 75 7.88 -6.68 -11.71
N LEU A 76 7.74 -7.93 -11.29
CA LEU A 76 8.87 -8.83 -11.06
C LEU A 76 8.92 -9.94 -12.10
N ASP A 77 10.13 -10.32 -12.50
CA ASP A 77 10.36 -11.51 -13.32
C ASP A 77 10.23 -12.80 -12.49
N LYS A 78 10.39 -13.95 -13.15
CA LYS A 78 10.35 -15.28 -12.54
C LYS A 78 11.42 -15.51 -11.44
N ASP A 79 12.49 -14.73 -11.46
CA ASP A 79 13.56 -14.78 -10.46
C ASP A 79 13.32 -13.77 -9.32
N GLY A 80 12.18 -13.06 -9.34
CA GLY A 80 11.79 -12.06 -8.36
C GLY A 80 12.53 -10.73 -8.50
N ARG A 81 13.15 -10.47 -9.65
CA ARG A 81 13.86 -9.22 -9.93
C ARG A 81 12.91 -8.21 -10.54
N PRO A 82 12.96 -6.94 -10.09
CA PRO A 82 12.17 -5.88 -10.72
C PRO A 82 12.56 -5.68 -12.20
N LEU A 83 11.57 -5.64 -13.07
CA LEU A 83 11.73 -5.40 -14.52
C LEU A 83 11.79 -3.91 -14.86
N ARG A 84 11.29 -3.08 -13.95
CA ARG A 84 11.23 -1.63 -14.10
C ARG A 84 11.13 -0.96 -12.72
N ASN A 85 11.21 0.38 -12.70
CA ASN A 85 10.84 1.17 -11.53
C ASN A 85 9.38 0.87 -11.13
N ALA A 86 9.11 0.90 -9.82
CA ALA A 86 7.74 0.83 -9.32
C ALA A 86 6.94 2.06 -9.79
N ILE A 87 5.68 1.86 -10.15
CA ILE A 87 4.76 2.95 -10.44
C ILE A 87 4.10 3.35 -9.13
N VAL A 88 4.39 4.57 -8.67
CA VAL A 88 3.99 5.06 -7.33
C VAL A 88 2.50 5.39 -7.29
N TRP A 89 1.89 5.37 -6.10
CA TRP A 89 0.45 5.59 -5.89
C TRP A 89 -0.08 6.90 -6.49
N MET A 90 0.70 7.98 -6.48
CA MET A 90 0.31 9.29 -7.02
C MET A 90 0.52 9.43 -8.54
N ASP A 91 0.97 8.37 -9.21
CA ASP A 91 1.15 8.36 -10.66
C ASP A 91 -0.21 8.37 -11.37
N ASN A 92 -0.36 9.24 -12.34
CA ASN A 92 -1.59 9.44 -13.10
C ASN A 92 -1.39 9.26 -14.62
N ARG A 93 -0.41 8.42 -15.04
CA ARG A 93 -0.17 8.17 -16.46
C ARG A 93 -1.29 7.42 -17.17
N ALA A 94 -2.00 6.55 -16.46
CA ALA A 94 -2.95 5.58 -17.01
C ALA A 94 -4.38 6.13 -17.18
N VAL A 95 -4.53 7.41 -17.61
CA VAL A 95 -5.85 8.06 -17.77
C VAL A 95 -6.69 7.36 -18.83
N ARG A 96 -6.07 7.03 -19.99
CA ARG A 96 -6.76 6.34 -21.08
C ARG A 96 -7.21 4.94 -20.65
N GLU A 97 -6.36 4.23 -19.94
CA GLU A 97 -6.62 2.87 -19.48
C GLU A 97 -7.73 2.86 -18.39
N ALA A 98 -7.80 3.88 -17.54
CA ALA A 98 -8.91 4.07 -16.62
C ALA A 98 -10.24 4.27 -17.38
N GLU A 99 -10.26 5.05 -18.45
CA GLU A 99 -11.46 5.20 -19.30
C GLU A 99 -11.81 3.87 -20.01
N MET A 100 -10.84 3.11 -20.51
CA MET A 100 -11.10 1.78 -21.08
C MET A 100 -11.77 0.84 -20.05
N LEU A 101 -11.35 0.87 -18.80
CA LEU A 101 -11.98 0.11 -17.72
C LEU A 101 -13.41 0.60 -17.42
N LYS A 102 -13.64 1.92 -17.43
CA LYS A 102 -14.98 2.49 -17.29
C LYS A 102 -15.91 2.08 -18.43
N GLU A 103 -15.42 2.10 -19.65
CA GLU A 103 -16.18 1.66 -20.83
C GLU A 103 -16.53 0.17 -20.75
N ALA A 104 -15.59 -0.67 -20.30
CA ALA A 104 -15.77 -2.12 -20.21
C ALA A 104 -16.72 -2.54 -19.08
N PHE A 105 -16.61 -1.93 -17.91
CA PHE A 105 -17.27 -2.40 -16.69
C PHE A 105 -18.29 -1.42 -16.10
N GLY A 106 -18.11 -0.13 -16.32
CA GLY A 106 -18.91 0.93 -15.70
C GLY A 106 -18.56 1.18 -14.22
N ASN A 107 -18.71 2.42 -13.77
CA ASN A 107 -18.41 2.81 -12.39
C ASN A 107 -19.31 2.11 -11.35
N ALA A 108 -20.59 1.84 -11.70
CA ALA A 108 -21.49 1.14 -10.78
C ALA A 108 -21.02 -0.27 -10.45
N LYS A 109 -20.55 -1.03 -11.46
CA LYS A 109 -19.99 -2.36 -11.24
C LYS A 109 -18.64 -2.30 -10.50
N CYS A 110 -17.79 -1.30 -10.84
CA CYS A 110 -16.57 -1.04 -10.08
C CYS A 110 -16.88 -0.88 -8.59
N TYR A 111 -17.80 0.00 -8.25
CA TYR A 111 -18.17 0.28 -6.86
C TYR A 111 -18.71 -0.95 -6.15
N GLN A 112 -19.64 -1.67 -6.78
CA GLN A 112 -20.24 -2.88 -6.21
C GLN A 112 -19.21 -4.00 -5.95
N LYS A 113 -18.22 -4.13 -6.84
CA LYS A 113 -17.19 -5.18 -6.74
C LYS A 113 -16.04 -4.78 -5.83
N THR A 114 -15.55 -3.57 -5.96
CA THR A 114 -14.27 -3.18 -5.36
C THR A 114 -14.40 -2.19 -4.20
N GLY A 115 -15.59 -1.60 -4.00
CA GLY A 115 -15.79 -0.50 -3.06
C GLY A 115 -15.24 0.85 -3.56
N GLN A 116 -14.54 0.89 -4.70
CA GLN A 116 -14.00 2.11 -5.28
C GLN A 116 -15.04 2.77 -6.18
N VAL A 117 -15.24 4.08 -6.02
CA VAL A 117 -16.34 4.83 -6.69
C VAL A 117 -16.17 4.94 -8.20
N SER A 118 -14.94 4.81 -8.69
CA SER A 118 -14.62 4.87 -10.13
C SER A 118 -13.25 4.23 -10.41
N PHE A 119 -13.03 3.93 -11.69
CA PHE A 119 -11.68 3.63 -12.17
C PHE A 119 -10.92 4.94 -12.35
N GLU A 120 -9.74 5.02 -11.73
CA GLU A 120 -8.84 6.17 -11.85
C GLU A 120 -7.48 5.73 -12.36
N ALA A 121 -6.71 6.69 -12.87
CA ALA A 121 -5.37 6.43 -13.39
C ALA A 121 -4.38 5.88 -12.34
N CYS A 122 -4.59 6.27 -11.08
CA CYS A 122 -3.72 5.86 -9.98
C CYS A 122 -3.93 4.41 -9.52
N TRP A 123 -5.04 3.76 -9.86
CA TRP A 123 -5.31 2.39 -9.44
C TRP A 123 -4.42 1.36 -10.14
N PRO A 124 -3.98 0.31 -9.43
CA PRO A 124 -3.13 -0.74 -9.98
C PRO A 124 -3.67 -1.41 -11.24
N ALA A 125 -4.99 -1.65 -11.36
CA ALA A 125 -5.56 -2.21 -12.58
C ALA A 125 -5.29 -1.33 -13.81
N SER A 126 -5.47 -0.01 -13.67
CA SER A 126 -5.19 0.95 -14.75
C SER A 126 -3.69 0.97 -15.11
N LYS A 127 -2.81 0.91 -14.10
CA LYS A 127 -1.35 0.85 -14.29
C LYS A 127 -0.88 -0.44 -14.97
N ILE A 128 -1.46 -1.60 -14.59
CA ILE A 128 -1.17 -2.87 -15.26
C ILE A 128 -1.58 -2.80 -16.74
N LEU A 129 -2.78 -2.28 -17.01
CA LEU A 129 -3.26 -2.12 -18.36
C LEU A 129 -2.36 -1.17 -19.18
N TRP A 130 -1.92 -0.06 -18.56
CA TRP A 130 -0.96 0.85 -19.18
C TRP A 130 0.36 0.15 -19.54
N VAL A 131 0.93 -0.64 -18.64
CA VAL A 131 2.17 -1.39 -18.91
C VAL A 131 1.95 -2.41 -20.01
N ARG A 132 0.80 -3.08 -20.07
CA ARG A 132 0.46 -3.98 -21.18
C ARG A 132 0.49 -3.29 -22.54
N GLU A 133 -0.09 -2.08 -22.62
CA GLU A 133 -0.22 -1.35 -23.89
C GLU A 133 1.06 -0.60 -24.31
N HIS A 134 1.85 -0.10 -23.34
CA HIS A 134 2.98 0.78 -23.63
C HIS A 134 4.36 0.12 -23.40
N GLU A 135 4.42 -0.92 -22.57
CA GLU A 135 5.65 -1.66 -22.26
C GLU A 135 5.43 -3.19 -22.38
N PRO A 136 5.03 -3.68 -23.58
CA PRO A 136 4.60 -5.08 -23.75
C PRO A 136 5.69 -6.10 -23.38
N GLU A 137 6.96 -5.78 -23.53
CA GLU A 137 8.06 -6.66 -23.10
C GLU A 137 8.11 -6.79 -21.57
N VAL A 138 7.91 -5.70 -20.83
CA VAL A 138 7.82 -5.72 -19.37
C VAL A 138 6.61 -6.57 -18.95
N PHE A 139 5.45 -6.31 -19.55
CA PHE A 139 4.23 -7.03 -19.23
C PHE A 139 4.38 -8.55 -19.47
N GLN A 140 4.90 -8.96 -20.61
CA GLN A 140 5.07 -10.37 -20.98
C GLN A 140 6.07 -11.12 -20.09
N ASN A 141 7.11 -10.42 -19.61
CA ASN A 141 8.13 -11.00 -18.72
C ASN A 141 7.77 -10.91 -17.24
N THR A 142 6.64 -10.25 -16.89
CA THR A 142 6.21 -10.13 -15.50
C THR A 142 5.60 -11.45 -15.02
N ASP A 143 6.25 -12.08 -14.03
CA ASP A 143 5.73 -13.24 -13.32
C ASP A 143 4.86 -12.82 -12.13
N LYS A 144 5.20 -11.70 -11.45
CA LYS A 144 4.45 -11.20 -10.31
C LYS A 144 4.18 -9.70 -10.38
N PHE A 145 2.91 -9.33 -10.18
CA PHE A 145 2.46 -7.96 -9.93
C PHE A 145 2.25 -7.80 -8.43
N LEU A 146 3.07 -7.01 -7.77
CA LEU A 146 3.02 -6.89 -6.31
C LEU A 146 2.77 -5.45 -5.88
N LEU A 147 1.95 -5.27 -4.86
CA LEU A 147 1.92 -4.02 -4.11
C LEU A 147 3.15 -3.95 -3.20
N ILE A 148 3.46 -2.76 -2.68
CA ILE A 148 4.70 -2.51 -1.95
C ILE A 148 4.90 -3.45 -0.75
N GLU A 149 3.85 -3.75 0.01
CA GLU A 149 3.91 -4.72 1.11
C GLU A 149 4.34 -6.10 0.60
N GLY A 150 3.69 -6.60 -0.46
CA GLY A 150 4.00 -7.90 -1.05
C GLY A 150 5.43 -7.98 -1.56
N TYR A 151 5.97 -6.89 -2.09
CA TYR A 151 7.37 -6.80 -2.49
C TYR A 151 8.32 -6.95 -1.30
N PHE A 152 8.06 -6.25 -0.18
CA PHE A 152 8.86 -6.36 1.04
C PHE A 152 8.74 -7.74 1.70
N ILE A 153 7.53 -8.29 1.78
CA ILE A 153 7.32 -9.64 2.29
C ILE A 153 8.15 -10.65 1.49
N TYR A 154 8.11 -10.55 0.15
CA TYR A 154 8.91 -11.40 -0.72
C TYR A 154 10.41 -11.22 -0.47
N ARG A 155 10.92 -10.00 -0.43
CA ARG A 155 12.34 -9.71 -0.15
C ARG A 155 12.80 -10.26 1.19
N LEU A 156 11.95 -10.21 2.20
CA LEU A 156 12.27 -10.65 3.55
C LEU A 156 12.16 -12.17 3.74
N THR A 157 11.23 -12.84 3.04
CA THR A 157 10.84 -14.24 3.34
C THR A 157 10.91 -15.20 2.16
N GLY A 158 11.08 -14.71 0.94
CA GLY A 158 10.95 -15.49 -0.29
C GLY A 158 9.51 -15.93 -0.60
N LYS A 159 8.51 -15.47 0.17
CA LYS A 159 7.09 -15.81 0.00
C LYS A 159 6.29 -14.60 -0.46
N TYR A 160 5.22 -14.85 -1.20
CA TYR A 160 4.28 -13.82 -1.61
C TYR A 160 3.09 -13.78 -0.66
N ALA A 161 2.70 -12.60 -0.24
CA ALA A 161 1.45 -12.36 0.49
C ALA A 161 1.06 -10.88 0.36
N THR A 162 -0.22 -10.61 0.50
CA THR A 162 -0.82 -9.28 0.70
C THR A 162 -2.03 -9.43 1.62
N GLU A 163 -2.69 -8.34 1.96
CA GLU A 163 -3.84 -8.39 2.86
C GLU A 163 -5.02 -7.55 2.32
N PRO A 164 -6.25 -7.78 2.84
CA PRO A 164 -7.46 -7.21 2.25
C PRO A 164 -7.52 -5.69 2.20
N SER A 165 -7.03 -4.97 3.24
CA SER A 165 -7.14 -3.52 3.27
C SER A 165 -6.26 -2.83 2.23
N LEU A 166 -5.13 -3.45 1.89
CA LEU A 166 -4.23 -2.96 0.85
C LEU A 166 -4.71 -3.35 -0.55
N VAL A 167 -5.07 -4.64 -0.76
CA VAL A 167 -5.44 -5.13 -2.10
C VAL A 167 -6.78 -4.57 -2.57
N CYS A 168 -7.69 -4.17 -1.69
CA CYS A 168 -8.99 -3.60 -2.10
C CYS A 168 -8.85 -2.26 -2.82
N SER A 169 -7.72 -1.55 -2.69
CA SER A 169 -7.44 -0.35 -3.48
C SER A 169 -6.91 -0.65 -4.89
N SER A 170 -6.82 -1.91 -5.27
CA SER A 170 -6.26 -2.30 -6.57
C SER A 170 -7.22 -2.19 -7.75
N THR A 171 -8.53 -2.20 -7.49
CA THR A 171 -9.64 -2.34 -8.43
C THR A 171 -9.71 -3.65 -9.22
N TYR A 172 -8.96 -4.67 -8.79
CA TYR A 172 -9.08 -6.06 -9.27
C TYR A 172 -9.42 -7.05 -8.13
N TRP A 173 -9.85 -6.55 -6.97
CA TRP A 173 -10.27 -7.34 -5.81
C TRP A 173 -11.77 -7.13 -5.54
N ASP A 174 -12.53 -8.24 -5.44
CA ASP A 174 -13.93 -8.23 -5.03
C ASP A 174 -14.00 -8.14 -3.51
N ILE A 175 -14.43 -6.99 -3.01
CA ILE A 175 -14.47 -6.70 -1.58
C ILE A 175 -15.52 -7.54 -0.83
N ILE A 176 -16.56 -8.02 -1.53
CA ILE A 176 -17.65 -8.83 -0.95
C ILE A 176 -17.29 -10.30 -0.95
N GLU A 177 -16.89 -10.83 -2.11
CA GLU A 177 -16.47 -12.23 -2.25
C GLU A 177 -15.11 -12.51 -1.62
N ARG A 178 -14.36 -11.46 -1.27
CA ARG A 178 -12.98 -11.52 -0.73
C ARG A 178 -12.08 -12.40 -1.59
N SER A 179 -12.12 -12.14 -2.89
CA SER A 179 -11.39 -12.87 -3.92
C SER A 179 -10.96 -11.94 -5.05
N TYR A 180 -10.01 -12.35 -5.85
CA TYR A 180 -9.67 -11.61 -7.06
C TYR A 180 -10.83 -11.61 -8.05
N TRP A 181 -11.12 -10.45 -8.64
CA TRP A 181 -12.23 -10.29 -9.59
C TRP A 181 -11.84 -10.86 -10.96
N GLN A 182 -12.23 -12.11 -11.24
CA GLN A 182 -11.77 -12.86 -12.41
C GLN A 182 -12.03 -12.15 -13.74
N GLU A 183 -13.20 -11.54 -13.96
CA GLU A 183 -13.47 -10.80 -15.21
C GLU A 183 -12.49 -9.63 -15.41
N MET A 184 -12.06 -8.99 -14.33
CA MET A 184 -11.04 -7.93 -14.38
C MET A 184 -9.68 -8.53 -14.73
N LEU A 185 -9.30 -9.65 -14.11
CA LEU A 185 -8.02 -10.32 -14.44
C LEU A 185 -7.99 -10.74 -15.91
N ASP A 186 -9.09 -11.30 -16.42
CA ASP A 186 -9.21 -11.69 -17.83
C ASP A 186 -9.07 -10.47 -18.76
N PHE A 187 -9.69 -9.35 -18.42
CA PHE A 187 -9.58 -8.11 -19.19
C PHE A 187 -8.16 -7.55 -19.18
N LEU A 188 -7.49 -7.58 -18.03
CA LEU A 188 -6.09 -7.17 -17.90
C LEU A 188 -5.13 -8.14 -18.61
N GLY A 189 -5.56 -9.36 -18.89
CA GLY A 189 -4.73 -10.41 -19.48
C GLY A 189 -3.74 -11.02 -18.49
N ILE A 190 -4.05 -11.02 -17.20
CA ILE A 190 -3.24 -11.59 -16.14
C ILE A 190 -3.94 -12.75 -15.46
N LYS A 191 -3.17 -13.56 -14.74
CA LYS A 191 -3.67 -14.71 -13.97
C LYS A 191 -3.60 -14.42 -12.48
N GLU A 192 -4.51 -15.01 -11.69
CA GLU A 192 -4.44 -14.94 -10.24
C GLU A 192 -3.09 -15.41 -9.68
N SER A 193 -2.48 -16.43 -10.31
CA SER A 193 -1.15 -16.92 -9.93
C SER A 193 -0.03 -15.88 -10.08
N GLN A 194 -0.24 -14.79 -10.81
CA GLN A 194 0.69 -13.67 -10.94
C GLN A 194 0.49 -12.60 -9.85
N LEU A 195 -0.50 -12.77 -9.00
CA LEU A 195 -0.78 -11.90 -7.85
C LEU A 195 -0.36 -12.56 -6.55
N ALA A 196 -0.23 -11.79 -5.48
CA ALA A 196 0.10 -12.31 -4.16
C ALA A 196 -1.13 -13.00 -3.53
N PRO A 197 -1.00 -14.18 -2.90
CA PRO A 197 -2.07 -14.74 -2.08
C PRO A 197 -2.49 -13.77 -0.98
N VAL A 198 -3.80 -13.60 -0.80
CA VAL A 198 -4.35 -12.70 0.22
C VAL A 198 -4.48 -13.46 1.54
N ARG A 199 -4.01 -12.85 2.62
CA ARG A 199 -4.07 -13.35 4.00
C ARG A 199 -4.69 -12.28 4.87
N GLU A 200 -5.20 -12.65 6.04
CA GLU A 200 -5.70 -11.65 6.99
C GLU A 200 -4.56 -10.75 7.50
N SER A 201 -4.90 -9.50 7.85
CA SER A 201 -3.93 -8.56 8.41
C SER A 201 -3.37 -9.08 9.75
N GLY A 202 -2.06 -8.99 9.94
CA GLY A 202 -1.37 -9.55 11.12
C GLY A 202 -1.08 -11.05 11.03
N GLU A 203 -1.42 -11.73 9.93
CA GLU A 203 -1.15 -13.15 9.77
C GLU A 203 0.35 -13.41 9.49
N ILE A 204 0.90 -14.42 10.14
CA ILE A 204 2.30 -14.80 9.95
C ILE A 204 2.50 -15.37 8.53
N VAL A 205 3.39 -14.75 7.76
CA VAL A 205 3.80 -15.23 6.43
C VAL A 205 4.99 -16.18 6.53
N GLY A 206 5.97 -15.84 7.34
CA GLY A 206 7.15 -16.67 7.53
C GLY A 206 8.22 -16.01 8.37
N LYS A 207 9.34 -16.73 8.49
CA LYS A 207 10.56 -16.17 9.07
C LYS A 207 11.38 -15.47 7.99
N ILE A 208 12.18 -14.52 8.43
CA ILE A 208 13.17 -13.85 7.59
C ILE A 208 14.14 -14.86 6.99
N LEU A 209 14.54 -14.67 5.74
CA LEU A 209 15.57 -15.47 5.08
C LEU A 209 16.90 -15.34 5.81
N PRO A 210 17.67 -16.44 6.00
CA PRO A 210 18.95 -16.39 6.72
C PRO A 210 19.95 -15.39 6.14
N GLU A 211 20.04 -15.29 4.81
CA GLU A 211 20.90 -14.35 4.10
C GLU A 211 20.47 -12.89 4.34
N VAL A 212 19.18 -12.62 4.37
CA VAL A 212 18.64 -11.27 4.65
C VAL A 212 18.83 -10.92 6.14
N ALA A 213 18.64 -11.88 7.03
CA ALA A 213 18.92 -11.69 8.46
C ALA A 213 20.40 -11.34 8.69
N ALA A 214 21.32 -12.03 7.99
CA ALA A 214 22.75 -11.75 8.06
C ALA A 214 23.09 -10.36 7.52
N GLU A 215 22.54 -9.98 6.35
CA GLU A 215 22.70 -8.65 5.75
C GLU A 215 22.24 -7.54 6.71
N LEU A 216 21.09 -7.71 7.33
CA LEU A 216 20.49 -6.75 8.25
C LEU A 216 21.10 -6.84 9.67
N GLY A 217 21.90 -7.87 9.95
CA GLY A 217 22.47 -8.16 11.28
C GLY A 217 21.39 -8.40 12.33
N LEU A 218 20.36 -9.17 11.96
CA LEU A 218 19.24 -9.59 12.80
C LEU A 218 19.33 -11.09 13.11
N GLY A 219 18.57 -11.54 14.11
CA GLY A 219 18.36 -12.97 14.36
C GLY A 219 17.43 -13.59 13.31
N THR A 220 17.63 -14.88 13.01
CA THR A 220 16.79 -15.63 12.07
C THR A 220 15.39 -15.95 12.62
N ASP A 221 15.13 -15.67 13.89
CA ASP A 221 13.82 -15.88 14.53
C ASP A 221 12.83 -14.72 14.28
N LEU A 222 13.24 -13.68 13.55
CA LEU A 222 12.32 -12.60 13.13
C LEU A 222 11.21 -13.19 12.27
N THR A 223 9.97 -12.92 12.67
CA THR A 223 8.75 -13.32 11.99
C THR A 223 8.21 -12.15 11.19
N VAL A 224 7.88 -12.37 9.92
CA VAL A 224 7.24 -11.38 9.05
C VAL A 224 5.75 -11.69 8.96
N CYS A 225 4.93 -10.69 9.22
CA CYS A 225 3.49 -10.74 9.14
C CYS A 225 2.98 -9.82 8.02
N THR A 226 1.77 -10.09 7.54
CA THR A 226 1.00 -9.10 6.77
C THR A 226 0.72 -7.88 7.67
N GLY A 227 0.65 -6.73 7.06
CA GLY A 227 0.38 -5.48 7.76
C GLY A 227 -0.99 -4.90 7.42
N ALA A 228 -1.01 -3.65 6.99
CA ALA A 228 -2.24 -2.96 6.61
C ALA A 228 -1.98 -1.74 5.72
N LEU A 229 -3.01 -1.30 5.00
CA LEU A 229 -3.05 0.02 4.38
C LEU A 229 -2.77 1.10 5.43
N ASP A 230 -1.92 2.07 5.13
CA ASP A 230 -1.43 3.09 6.07
C ASP A 230 -2.57 3.86 6.78
N GLN A 231 -3.63 4.22 6.07
CA GLN A 231 -4.79 4.91 6.63
C GLN A 231 -5.56 4.02 7.62
N ALA A 232 -5.69 2.74 7.30
CA ALA A 232 -6.32 1.77 8.19
C ALA A 232 -5.45 1.48 9.42
N ALA A 233 -4.13 1.31 9.23
CA ALA A 233 -3.18 1.15 10.33
C ALA A 233 -3.16 2.37 11.25
N GLY A 234 -3.20 3.59 10.69
CA GLY A 234 -3.30 4.84 11.44
C GLY A 234 -4.60 4.93 12.25
N ALA A 235 -5.73 4.54 11.67
CA ALA A 235 -7.01 4.48 12.37
C ALA A 235 -6.95 3.52 13.59
N ILE A 236 -6.40 2.31 13.39
CA ILE A 236 -6.19 1.34 14.49
C ILE A 236 -5.28 1.91 15.57
N GLY A 237 -4.15 2.52 15.16
CA GLY A 237 -3.21 3.15 16.09
C GLY A 237 -3.83 4.28 16.92
N ALA A 238 -4.80 4.99 16.38
CA ALA A 238 -5.60 6.01 17.08
C ALA A 238 -6.73 5.40 17.94
N GLY A 239 -6.87 4.06 17.99
CA GLY A 239 -7.92 3.37 18.74
C GLY A 239 -9.28 3.31 18.04
N ASN A 240 -9.34 3.66 16.75
CA ASN A 240 -10.55 3.60 15.94
C ASN A 240 -10.78 2.16 15.43
N ILE A 241 -11.26 1.28 16.33
CA ILE A 241 -11.46 -0.16 16.09
C ILE A 241 -12.89 -0.63 16.31
N ARG A 242 -13.84 0.29 16.43
CA ARG A 242 -15.24 -0.03 16.69
C ARG A 242 -16.14 0.61 15.64
N GLU A 243 -17.27 -0.03 15.39
CA GLU A 243 -18.27 0.48 14.47
C GLU A 243 -18.66 1.93 14.80
N CYS A 244 -18.81 2.73 13.76
CA CYS A 244 -19.21 4.14 13.85
C CYS A 244 -18.27 5.07 14.66
N MET A 245 -17.07 4.63 15.00
CA MET A 245 -16.03 5.56 15.43
C MET A 245 -15.47 6.32 14.24
N PHE A 246 -15.04 7.56 14.49
CA PHE A 246 -14.38 8.38 13.46
C PHE A 246 -12.93 8.61 13.86
N SER A 247 -12.03 8.45 12.92
CA SER A 247 -10.71 9.03 13.00
C SER A 247 -10.47 9.98 11.84
N GLU A 248 -9.87 11.10 12.14
CA GLU A 248 -9.48 12.13 11.18
C GLU A 248 -7.96 12.30 11.24
N THR A 249 -7.32 12.19 10.10
CA THR A 249 -5.89 12.44 9.95
C THR A 249 -5.70 13.70 9.13
N VAL A 250 -5.14 14.74 9.75
CA VAL A 250 -4.84 16.01 9.09
C VAL A 250 -3.35 16.11 8.84
N GLY A 251 -2.99 16.00 7.59
CA GLY A 251 -1.64 16.19 7.08
C GLY A 251 -1.66 17.07 5.84
N ALA A 252 -0.89 16.72 4.83
CA ALA A 252 -1.01 17.32 3.49
C ALA A 252 -2.42 17.11 2.93
N ALA A 253 -2.97 15.90 3.08
CA ALA A 253 -4.37 15.57 2.88
C ALA A 253 -5.14 15.55 4.22
N LEU A 254 -6.45 15.65 4.13
CA LEU A 254 -7.41 15.35 5.18
C LEU A 254 -8.04 14.00 4.86
N ALA A 255 -7.87 13.01 5.72
CA ALA A 255 -8.43 11.67 5.56
C ALA A 255 -9.35 11.33 6.72
N VAL A 256 -10.50 10.75 6.42
CA VAL A 256 -11.48 10.28 7.40
C VAL A 256 -11.66 8.78 7.26
N CYS A 257 -11.64 8.06 8.37
CA CYS A 257 -11.86 6.61 8.43
C CYS A 257 -12.99 6.30 9.42
N VAL A 258 -13.95 5.49 8.96
CA VAL A 258 -15.10 5.05 9.76
C VAL A 258 -15.25 3.54 9.62
N PRO A 259 -14.83 2.74 10.62
CA PRO A 259 -15.06 1.30 10.61
C PRO A 259 -16.55 0.96 10.68
N VAL A 260 -16.94 -0.07 9.93
CA VAL A 260 -18.31 -0.62 9.90
C VAL A 260 -18.26 -2.15 9.92
N ASN A 261 -19.21 -2.80 10.60
CA ASN A 261 -19.22 -4.26 10.78
C ASN A 261 -19.68 -5.04 9.54
N LYS A 262 -20.26 -4.38 8.57
CA LYS A 262 -20.73 -4.97 7.32
C LYS A 262 -20.51 -4.01 6.16
N PRO A 263 -20.50 -4.50 4.91
CA PRO A 263 -20.40 -3.62 3.75
C PRO A 263 -21.55 -2.61 3.73
N VAL A 264 -21.22 -1.34 3.67
CA VAL A 264 -22.18 -0.23 3.54
C VAL A 264 -21.82 0.54 2.29
N PHE A 265 -22.59 0.35 1.23
CA PHE A 265 -22.42 1.08 -0.02
C PHE A 265 -23.28 2.35 0.01
N ASP A 266 -22.65 3.48 -0.32
CA ASP A 266 -23.37 4.74 -0.50
C ASP A 266 -24.25 4.66 -1.76
N PRO A 267 -25.57 4.85 -1.67
CA PRO A 267 -26.45 4.86 -2.84
C PRO A 267 -26.09 5.91 -3.89
N ALA A 268 -25.41 6.99 -3.48
CA ALA A 268 -24.91 8.02 -4.39
C ALA A 268 -23.54 7.69 -5.01
N CYS A 269 -22.93 6.56 -4.63
CA CYS A 269 -21.62 6.10 -5.09
C CYS A 269 -20.51 7.17 -4.93
N LYS A 270 -20.48 7.86 -3.79
CA LYS A 270 -19.51 8.94 -3.52
C LYS A 270 -18.51 8.60 -2.40
N MET A 271 -18.85 7.63 -1.56
CA MET A 271 -18.01 7.24 -0.43
C MET A 271 -17.38 5.87 -0.70
N PRO A 272 -16.06 5.80 -0.89
CA PRO A 272 -15.37 4.53 -1.06
C PRO A 272 -15.50 3.64 0.17
N LEU A 273 -15.56 2.33 -0.08
CA LEU A 273 -15.57 1.28 0.92
C LEU A 273 -14.30 0.45 0.78
N PHE A 274 -13.60 0.23 1.88
CA PHE A 274 -12.39 -0.59 1.95
C PHE A 274 -12.58 -1.77 2.90
N CYS A 275 -11.80 -2.83 2.76
CA CYS A 275 -11.62 -3.79 3.83
C CYS A 275 -10.89 -3.11 5.00
N PHE A 276 -11.22 -3.51 6.22
CA PHE A 276 -10.56 -3.01 7.42
C PHE A 276 -9.74 -4.13 8.09
N PRO A 277 -8.53 -3.87 8.61
CA PRO A 277 -7.64 -4.89 9.17
C PRO A 277 -8.17 -5.61 10.42
N VAL A 278 -9.28 -5.18 10.96
CA VAL A 278 -10.00 -5.90 12.02
C VAL A 278 -10.93 -6.91 11.36
N ASN A 279 -10.78 -8.20 11.70
CA ASN A 279 -11.41 -9.32 11.03
C ASN A 279 -12.93 -9.11 10.81
N GLY A 280 -13.35 -9.26 9.55
CA GLY A 280 -14.74 -9.14 9.12
C GLY A 280 -15.28 -7.70 9.03
N MET A 281 -14.49 -6.70 9.36
CA MET A 281 -14.91 -5.29 9.27
C MET A 281 -14.55 -4.67 7.92
N TYR A 282 -15.22 -3.57 7.64
CA TYR A 282 -14.96 -2.69 6.50
C TYR A 282 -14.70 -1.27 7.01
N MET A 283 -14.27 -0.39 6.13
CA MET A 283 -13.98 0.99 6.43
C MET A 283 -14.52 1.89 5.33
N ILE A 284 -15.38 2.82 5.68
CA ILE A 284 -15.64 3.97 4.81
C ILE A 284 -14.43 4.88 4.97
N HIS A 285 -13.74 5.12 3.87
CA HIS A 285 -12.54 5.95 3.87
C HIS A 285 -12.62 6.96 2.73
N THR A 286 -12.44 8.21 3.08
CA THR A 286 -12.38 9.29 2.11
C THR A 286 -11.22 10.23 2.45
N PHE A 287 -10.70 10.89 1.43
CA PHE A 287 -9.67 11.90 1.60
C PHE A 287 -9.91 13.09 0.67
N THR A 288 -9.40 14.22 1.07
CA THR A 288 -9.42 15.45 0.29
C THR A 288 -8.16 16.27 0.56
N ASN A 289 -7.98 17.35 -0.15
CA ASN A 289 -6.91 18.29 0.14
C ASN A 289 -7.11 18.88 1.55
N GLY A 290 -6.05 18.77 2.38
CA GLY A 290 -6.05 19.26 3.76
C GLY A 290 -5.05 20.40 3.99
N GLY A 291 -4.06 20.15 4.82
CA GLY A 291 -3.06 21.12 5.22
C GLY A 291 -2.25 21.73 4.07
N MET A 292 -2.11 21.03 2.94
CA MET A 292 -1.47 21.61 1.74
C MET A 292 -2.28 22.79 1.19
N THR A 293 -3.60 22.72 1.17
CA THR A 293 -4.46 23.83 0.74
C THR A 293 -4.32 25.02 1.67
N LEU A 294 -4.32 24.76 2.99
CA LEU A 294 -4.10 25.83 3.99
C LEU A 294 -2.73 26.47 3.84
N ARG A 295 -1.67 25.65 3.65
CA ARG A 295 -0.31 26.16 3.41
C ARG A 295 -0.26 27.01 2.14
N TRP A 296 -0.81 26.51 1.04
CA TRP A 296 -0.91 27.25 -0.22
C TRP A 296 -1.61 28.60 -0.04
N PHE A 297 -2.75 28.60 0.66
CA PHE A 297 -3.50 29.83 0.94
C PHE A 297 -2.67 30.82 1.76
N ARG A 298 -2.04 30.34 2.85
CA ARG A 298 -1.13 31.14 3.67
C ARG A 298 -0.02 31.76 2.82
N ASP A 299 0.68 30.92 2.03
CA ASP A 299 1.87 31.34 1.27
C ASP A 299 1.54 32.28 0.10
N LYS A 300 0.26 32.31 -0.34
CA LYS A 300 -0.17 33.15 -1.46
C LYS A 300 -0.97 34.41 -1.05
N PHE A 301 -1.62 34.39 0.10
CA PHE A 301 -2.58 35.42 0.47
C PHE A 301 -2.37 36.00 1.89
N CYS A 302 -1.50 35.43 2.72
CA CYS A 302 -1.32 35.79 4.11
C CYS A 302 0.14 36.23 4.38
N GLU A 303 0.60 37.34 3.78
CA GLU A 303 1.98 37.83 3.94
C GLU A 303 2.31 38.24 5.39
N VAL A 304 1.32 38.74 6.13
CA VAL A 304 1.48 39.27 7.50
C VAL A 304 1.58 38.13 8.53
N GLU A 305 0.91 37.02 8.30
CA GLU A 305 0.89 35.84 9.18
C GLU A 305 2.10 34.93 9.01
N MET A 306 3.00 35.27 8.09
CA MET A 306 4.28 34.58 7.86
C MET A 306 5.42 35.11 8.77
N LEU A 307 5.18 36.18 9.49
CA LEU A 307 6.12 36.79 10.44
C LEU A 307 5.87 36.25 11.85
#